data_1f89a8cd28c8b2d72dafe31cd34e7537
#
_entry.id   1f89a8cd28c8b2d72dafe31cd34e7537
#
_cell.length_a   1.000
_cell.length_b   1.000
_cell.length_c   1.000
_cell.angle_alpha   90.00
_cell.angle_beta   90.00
_cell.angle_gamma   90.00
#
_symmetry.space_group_name_H-M   'P 1'
#
loop_
_entity.id
_entity.type
_entity.pdbx_description
1 polymer ?
#
loop_
_entity_poly.entity_id
_entity_poly.type
_entity_poly.pdbx_seq_one_letter_code
_entity_poly.pdbx_strand_id
1 'polypeptide(L)'
;MSEHRGDRWRRKVGAAGAGGAAVLLLMALGACGGAAEANKKDAKDPVPVKVMQVKRIQLRREVEAVGTLAAKEQAVVSAEVGGRVARLGADMGDRVREGAPLVYLDAEKLKYRADEQQATLDQTRARLGAKGSELPPPEQTPDVLSAAAKHAEAQQQLDRARRLAEKNLVSREDLERAETQLQTARAAHEAAIAAERQLRAEIAAREAALRGATRELHDAVIRAPFDGVVAERMVSQGQFVAVQAPVMRMVRLQPLRLTAEIPEKFAPGIHVGQVIALRTDAYPDKSVEGRITRISPDVNMKSRAFSIEADVPNDDGALKPGTFARLKVATSHVDNALVVPATAVQTRYGTSMVFVVRDNTLAATEVKLGDRLAQNVEVTGGLDEGATIVADSVDGLSAGLKVAPQKAKEAADPQAGGGKREGKGR
;
A
#
# COMPACT_ATOMS: atom_id res chain seq x y z
N MET A 1 44.78 -21.72 -23.76
CA MET A 1 44.84 -23.17 -24.00
C MET A 1 43.49 -23.57 -24.51
N SER A 2 43.54 -23.92 -25.71
CA SER A 2 42.89 -24.85 -26.64
C SER A 2 41.41 -24.57 -26.89
N GLU A 3 41.04 -24.01 -28.07
CA GLU A 3 40.99 -24.67 -29.39
C GLU A 3 40.02 -25.87 -29.35
N HIS A 4 39.01 -26.02 -30.18
CA HIS A 4 39.01 -26.11 -31.62
C HIS A 4 37.57 -26.32 -32.17
N ARG A 5 37.34 -25.76 -33.35
CA ARG A 5 36.80 -26.33 -34.61
C ARG A 5 35.32 -26.65 -34.64
N GLY A 6 34.56 -26.23 -35.61
CA GLY A 6 34.79 -26.05 -37.06
C GLY A 6 33.88 -26.97 -37.86
N ASP A 7 33.30 -26.45 -38.86
CA ASP A 7 33.08 -26.87 -40.25
C ASP A 7 31.61 -26.70 -40.69
N ARG A 8 31.37 -25.75 -41.57
CA ARG A 8 31.38 -25.76 -43.05
C ARG A 8 30.78 -27.03 -43.70
N TRP A 9 29.63 -26.82 -44.35
CA TRP A 9 29.41 -27.52 -45.65
C TRP A 9 28.75 -26.58 -46.65
N ARG A 10 29.53 -26.37 -47.73
CA ARG A 10 29.18 -25.68 -48.98
C ARG A 10 28.96 -26.71 -50.07
N ARG A 11 28.18 -26.32 -51.11
CA ARG A 11 28.21 -26.67 -52.53
C ARG A 11 27.52 -27.94 -53.01
N LYS A 12 26.64 -27.74 -54.02
CA LYS A 12 26.84 -27.87 -55.46
C LYS A 12 25.52 -27.63 -56.18
N VAL A 13 25.31 -26.66 -57.05
CA VAL A 13 25.63 -26.45 -58.47
C VAL A 13 25.51 -27.75 -59.33
N GLY A 14 24.58 -27.68 -60.26
CA GLY A 14 24.42 -28.64 -61.36
C GLY A 14 23.38 -28.18 -62.37
N ALA A 15 23.85 -27.74 -63.48
CA ALA A 15 23.23 -27.12 -64.65
C ALA A 15 22.87 -28.14 -65.75
N ALA A 16 22.19 -27.60 -66.75
CA ALA A 16 22.06 -28.10 -68.16
C ALA A 16 20.94 -29.13 -68.40
N GLY A 17 20.16 -29.05 -69.43
CA GLY A 17 20.18 -28.55 -70.80
C GLY A 17 18.84 -28.82 -71.46
N ALA A 18 18.34 -27.96 -72.20
CA ALA A 18 18.41 -27.84 -73.71
C ALA A 18 17.60 -28.86 -74.51
N GLY A 19 16.81 -28.30 -75.41
CA GLY A 19 16.30 -28.94 -76.66
C GLY A 19 14.78 -29.13 -76.66
N GLY A 20 13.98 -28.68 -77.59
CA GLY A 20 14.16 -28.18 -78.92
C GLY A 20 12.88 -28.46 -79.72
N ALA A 21 12.64 -27.62 -80.70
CA ALA A 21 11.84 -27.79 -81.91
C ALA A 21 10.29 -27.77 -81.81
N ALA A 22 9.56 -26.72 -82.15
CA ALA A 22 9.14 -26.29 -83.50
C ALA A 22 8.41 -27.40 -84.36
N VAL A 23 7.12 -27.15 -84.64
CA VAL A 23 6.55 -27.39 -85.99
C VAL A 23 5.26 -26.55 -86.15
N LEU A 24 5.25 -25.77 -87.19
CA LEU A 24 4.18 -25.03 -87.88
C LEU A 24 3.13 -25.95 -88.48
N LEU A 25 1.87 -25.50 -88.69
CA LEU A 25 1.12 -25.40 -89.96
C LEU A 25 -0.35 -25.05 -89.68
N LEU A 26 -0.85 -23.89 -90.03
CA LEU A 26 -1.53 -23.41 -91.23
C LEU A 26 -2.97 -23.93 -91.48
N MET A 27 -3.84 -22.94 -91.62
CA MET A 27 -5.04 -22.83 -92.50
C MET A 27 -6.32 -23.56 -92.04
N ALA A 28 -7.52 -23.07 -92.17
CA ALA A 28 -8.12 -22.12 -93.10
C ALA A 28 -9.44 -21.54 -92.62
N LEU A 29 -9.76 -20.36 -93.10
CA LEU A 29 -11.00 -19.65 -93.39
C LEU A 29 -12.36 -20.36 -93.22
N GLY A 30 -13.28 -19.70 -92.54
CA GLY A 30 -14.72 -19.90 -92.65
C GLY A 30 -15.46 -18.73 -92.08
N ALA A 31 -15.86 -17.76 -92.90
CA ALA A 31 -16.71 -16.66 -92.60
C ALA A 31 -18.15 -17.12 -92.40
N CYS A 32 -18.84 -16.55 -91.34
CA CYS A 32 -20.23 -16.09 -91.49
C CYS A 32 -20.68 -15.31 -90.26
N GLY A 33 -21.28 -14.17 -90.49
CA GLY A 33 -21.67 -13.21 -89.56
C GLY A 33 -22.80 -13.63 -88.62
N GLY A 34 -22.74 -13.06 -87.44
CA GLY A 34 -23.78 -13.11 -86.44
C GLY A 34 -23.68 -11.88 -85.55
N ALA A 35 -24.72 -11.09 -85.55
CA ALA A 35 -24.88 -9.83 -84.88
C ALA A 35 -24.43 -9.88 -83.42
N ALA A 36 -23.59 -8.93 -82.96
CA ALA A 36 -23.31 -8.65 -81.60
C ALA A 36 -24.53 -8.16 -80.84
N GLU A 37 -25.24 -9.04 -80.22
CA GLU A 37 -26.13 -8.66 -79.09
C GLU A 37 -25.27 -8.21 -77.92
N ALA A 38 -25.33 -6.92 -77.66
CA ALA A 38 -24.79 -6.32 -76.41
C ALA A 38 -25.48 -6.97 -75.21
N ASN A 39 -24.73 -7.82 -74.52
CA ASN A 39 -25.12 -8.43 -73.26
C ASN A 39 -25.38 -7.30 -72.23
N LYS A 40 -26.62 -6.90 -72.05
CA LYS A 40 -27.08 -6.13 -70.90
C LYS A 40 -26.73 -6.92 -69.67
N LYS A 41 -25.66 -6.51 -68.96
CA LYS A 41 -25.35 -6.98 -67.63
C LYS A 41 -26.61 -6.83 -66.76
N ASP A 42 -27.14 -7.92 -66.32
CA ASP A 42 -28.21 -8.05 -65.33
C ASP A 42 -28.06 -7.00 -64.22
N ALA A 43 -29.00 -6.09 -64.15
CA ALA A 43 -29.20 -5.27 -62.99
C ALA A 43 -29.70 -6.23 -61.90
N LYS A 44 -28.77 -6.79 -61.11
CA LYS A 44 -29.12 -7.51 -59.91
C LYS A 44 -30.00 -6.62 -59.05
N ASP A 45 -31.15 -7.15 -58.63
CA ASP A 45 -32.06 -6.45 -57.67
C ASP A 45 -31.23 -5.92 -56.48
N PRO A 46 -31.53 -4.71 -56.00
CA PRO A 46 -30.76 -4.11 -54.92
C PRO A 46 -30.82 -5.00 -53.69
N VAL A 47 -29.65 -5.40 -53.18
CA VAL A 47 -29.53 -6.26 -52.01
C VAL A 47 -29.99 -5.50 -50.77
N PRO A 48 -30.96 -6.00 -49.98
CA PRO A 48 -31.36 -5.36 -48.74
C PRO A 48 -30.24 -5.43 -47.71
N VAL A 49 -29.79 -4.28 -47.22
CA VAL A 49 -28.73 -4.18 -46.17
C VAL A 49 -29.21 -3.31 -45.04
N LYS A 50 -28.93 -3.74 -43.80
CA LYS A 50 -29.18 -2.91 -42.62
C LYS A 50 -28.11 -1.84 -42.52
N VAL A 51 -28.52 -0.59 -42.42
CA VAL A 51 -27.62 0.54 -42.34
C VAL A 51 -27.80 1.32 -41.04
N MET A 52 -26.70 1.90 -40.56
CA MET A 52 -26.67 2.79 -39.42
C MET A 52 -25.82 4.03 -39.72
N GLN A 53 -26.14 5.14 -39.07
CA GLN A 53 -25.25 6.30 -39.05
C GLN A 53 -24.21 6.19 -37.99
N VAL A 54 -22.97 6.47 -38.32
CA VAL A 54 -21.85 6.48 -37.40
C VAL A 54 -21.95 7.73 -36.53
N LYS A 55 -21.93 7.53 -35.22
CA LYS A 55 -21.98 8.61 -34.23
C LYS A 55 -20.75 8.54 -33.33
N ARG A 56 -20.34 9.68 -32.80
CA ARG A 56 -19.36 9.71 -31.72
C ARG A 56 -20.06 9.36 -30.43
N ILE A 57 -19.41 8.50 -29.64
CA ILE A 57 -19.82 8.23 -28.29
C ILE A 57 -18.72 8.66 -27.31
N GLN A 58 -19.14 9.06 -26.11
CA GLN A 58 -18.22 9.35 -25.04
C GLN A 58 -17.69 8.04 -24.47
N LEU A 59 -16.41 7.78 -24.69
CA LEU A 59 -15.74 6.58 -24.21
C LEU A 59 -14.83 6.94 -23.04
N ARG A 60 -15.12 6.38 -21.88
CA ARG A 60 -14.18 6.41 -20.75
C ARG A 60 -13.12 5.33 -20.97
N ARG A 61 -11.88 5.73 -21.08
CA ARG A 61 -10.79 4.76 -21.21
C ARG A 61 -10.49 4.10 -19.88
N GLU A 62 -10.33 2.79 -19.91
CA GLU A 62 -9.84 2.02 -18.80
C GLU A 62 -8.35 1.70 -19.02
N VAL A 63 -7.58 1.82 -17.97
CA VAL A 63 -6.17 1.38 -17.96
C VAL A 63 -6.13 0.04 -17.26
N GLU A 64 -5.60 -0.95 -17.95
CA GLU A 64 -5.26 -2.23 -17.34
C GLU A 64 -3.79 -2.19 -16.89
N ALA A 65 -3.56 -2.58 -15.65
CA ALA A 65 -2.22 -2.68 -15.08
C ALA A 65 -2.11 -3.94 -14.21
N VAL A 66 -0.88 -4.32 -13.91
CA VAL A 66 -0.59 -5.40 -12.98
C VAL A 66 0.04 -4.79 -11.74
N GLY A 67 -0.40 -5.22 -10.58
CA GLY A 67 0.14 -4.79 -9.30
C GLY A 67 0.38 -5.97 -8.36
N THR A 68 1.01 -5.68 -7.25
CA THR A 68 1.27 -6.65 -6.18
C THR A 68 0.56 -6.22 -4.91
N LEU A 69 -0.17 -7.14 -4.30
CA LEU A 69 -0.76 -6.97 -2.98
C LEU A 69 0.32 -7.15 -1.92
N ALA A 70 0.41 -6.21 -1.00
CA ALA A 70 1.30 -6.27 0.16
C ALA A 70 0.50 -6.08 1.45
N ALA A 71 1.05 -6.51 2.57
CA ALA A 71 0.50 -6.13 3.86
C ALA A 71 0.61 -4.60 4.02
N LYS A 72 -0.42 -3.95 4.55
CA LYS A 72 -0.39 -2.50 4.81
C LYS A 72 0.71 -2.13 5.79
N GLU A 73 0.87 -2.97 6.81
CA GLU A 73 1.93 -2.89 7.81
C GLU A 73 2.50 -4.28 8.05
N GLN A 74 3.81 -4.33 8.25
CA GLN A 74 4.51 -5.52 8.71
C GLN A 74 5.57 -5.12 9.71
N ALA A 75 5.74 -5.91 10.76
CA ALA A 75 6.77 -5.72 11.75
C ALA A 75 7.38 -7.05 12.16
N VAL A 76 8.68 -7.03 12.37
CA VAL A 76 9.39 -8.09 13.08
C VAL A 76 9.46 -7.65 14.53
N VAL A 77 8.68 -8.31 15.37
CA VAL A 77 8.65 -8.05 16.81
C VAL A 77 9.88 -8.73 17.43
N SER A 78 10.68 -7.96 18.15
CA SER A 78 11.92 -8.41 18.79
C SER A 78 11.81 -8.30 20.30
N ALA A 79 12.63 -9.06 21.03
CA ALA A 79 12.68 -9.01 22.48
C ALA A 79 13.41 -7.74 22.96
N GLU A 80 12.79 -6.97 23.86
CA GLU A 80 13.41 -5.80 24.48
C GLU A 80 14.30 -6.19 25.66
N VAL A 81 14.04 -7.35 26.28
CA VAL A 81 14.83 -7.93 27.36
C VAL A 81 15.21 -9.37 27.02
N GLY A 82 16.36 -9.81 27.52
CA GLY A 82 16.81 -11.19 27.35
C GLY A 82 16.18 -12.13 28.38
N GLY A 83 15.78 -13.32 27.92
CA GLY A 83 15.20 -14.33 28.82
C GLY A 83 14.89 -15.64 28.12
N ARG A 84 14.52 -16.67 28.90
CA ARG A 84 14.01 -17.93 28.36
C ARG A 84 12.53 -17.78 28.04
N VAL A 85 12.08 -18.28 26.90
CA VAL A 85 10.65 -18.34 26.55
C VAL A 85 9.93 -19.30 27.51
N ALA A 86 9.11 -18.77 28.40
CA ALA A 86 8.32 -19.54 29.34
C ALA A 86 7.10 -20.16 28.64
N ARG A 87 6.39 -19.37 27.84
CA ARG A 87 5.24 -19.83 27.04
C ARG A 87 5.00 -18.91 25.86
N LEU A 88 4.30 -19.44 24.86
CA LEU A 88 3.83 -18.69 23.71
C LEU A 88 2.40 -18.22 23.98
N GLY A 89 2.08 -16.98 23.62
CA GLY A 89 0.74 -16.40 23.71
C GLY A 89 -0.02 -16.46 22.38
N ALA A 90 0.73 -16.55 21.26
CA ALA A 90 0.18 -16.69 19.93
C ALA A 90 1.07 -17.59 19.07
N ASP A 91 0.52 -18.19 18.02
CA ASP A 91 1.26 -19.00 17.04
C ASP A 91 0.99 -18.49 15.60
N MET A 92 1.72 -19.07 14.64
CA MET A 92 1.57 -18.73 13.23
C MET A 92 0.11 -18.94 12.76
N GLY A 93 -0.45 -17.92 12.13
CA GLY A 93 -1.85 -17.91 11.65
C GLY A 93 -2.83 -17.25 12.63
N ASP A 94 -2.45 -17.03 13.89
CA ASP A 94 -3.32 -16.42 14.89
C ASP A 94 -3.58 -14.94 14.59
N ARG A 95 -4.84 -14.50 14.77
CA ARG A 95 -5.22 -13.10 14.78
C ARG A 95 -5.07 -12.52 16.16
N VAL A 96 -4.31 -11.46 16.27
CA VAL A 96 -4.02 -10.77 17.54
C VAL A 96 -4.35 -9.30 17.45
N ARG A 97 -4.81 -8.74 18.57
CA ARG A 97 -5.05 -7.30 18.72
C ARG A 97 -3.80 -6.60 19.18
N GLU A 98 -3.70 -5.30 18.95
CA GLU A 98 -2.68 -4.45 19.54
C GLU A 98 -2.60 -4.63 21.05
N GLY A 99 -1.38 -4.74 21.59
CA GLY A 99 -1.12 -5.00 23.00
C GLY A 99 -1.33 -6.45 23.47
N ALA A 100 -1.88 -7.35 22.63
CA ALA A 100 -2.03 -8.76 22.99
C ALA A 100 -0.66 -9.43 23.21
N PRO A 101 -0.54 -10.31 24.21
CA PRO A 101 0.73 -10.97 24.51
C PRO A 101 1.06 -12.01 23.44
N LEU A 102 2.25 -11.91 22.84
CA LEU A 102 2.77 -12.84 21.83
C LEU A 102 3.67 -13.90 22.47
N VAL A 103 4.57 -13.47 23.34
CA VAL A 103 5.51 -14.36 24.02
C VAL A 103 5.69 -13.88 25.45
N TYR A 104 5.79 -14.83 26.35
CA TYR A 104 6.11 -14.60 27.75
C TYR A 104 7.52 -15.13 28.02
N LEU A 105 8.43 -14.26 28.41
CA LEU A 105 9.73 -14.63 28.90
C LEU A 105 9.65 -15.00 30.39
N ASP A 106 10.60 -15.80 30.85
CA ASP A 106 10.78 -16.05 32.25
C ASP A 106 11.25 -14.75 32.95
N ALA A 107 10.35 -14.19 33.73
CA ALA A 107 10.51 -12.89 34.36
C ALA A 107 10.98 -12.97 35.83
N GLU A 108 11.26 -14.17 36.38
CA GLU A 108 11.56 -14.36 37.81
C GLU A 108 12.71 -13.47 38.24
N LYS A 109 13.83 -13.49 37.51
CA LYS A 109 15.02 -12.67 37.83
C LYS A 109 14.73 -11.15 37.72
N LEU A 110 13.90 -10.75 36.73
CA LEU A 110 13.52 -9.34 36.55
C LEU A 110 12.61 -8.86 37.68
N LYS A 111 11.71 -9.74 38.14
CA LYS A 111 10.89 -9.50 39.32
C LYS A 111 11.72 -9.29 40.57
N TYR A 112 12.67 -10.21 40.88
CA TYR A 112 13.55 -10.02 42.00
C TYR A 112 14.35 -8.73 41.95
N ARG A 113 14.79 -8.32 40.76
CA ARG A 113 15.50 -7.05 40.58
C ARG A 113 14.60 -5.84 40.85
N ALA A 114 13.34 -5.85 40.40
CA ALA A 114 12.38 -4.81 40.70
C ALA A 114 12.06 -4.74 42.18
N ASP A 115 11.87 -5.89 42.84
CA ASP A 115 11.62 -5.99 44.30
C ASP A 115 12.83 -5.48 45.11
N GLU A 116 14.07 -5.76 44.68
CA GLU A 116 15.30 -5.23 45.28
C GLU A 116 15.37 -3.69 45.20
N GLN A 117 15.08 -3.12 44.01
CA GLN A 117 15.06 -1.67 43.84
C GLN A 117 13.96 -1.01 44.68
N GLN A 118 12.80 -1.65 44.80
CA GLN A 118 11.70 -1.19 45.65
C GLN A 118 12.15 -1.16 47.12
N ALA A 119 12.75 -2.25 47.62
CA ALA A 119 13.24 -2.33 49.01
C ALA A 119 14.32 -1.26 49.32
N THR A 120 15.23 -1.01 48.36
CA THR A 120 16.26 0.02 48.48
C THR A 120 15.66 1.43 48.55
N LEU A 121 14.63 1.71 47.71
CA LEU A 121 13.89 2.97 47.75
C LEU A 121 13.19 3.15 49.11
N ASP A 122 12.49 2.11 49.57
CA ASP A 122 11.76 2.17 50.86
C ASP A 122 12.72 2.36 52.03
N GLN A 123 13.90 1.76 52.02
CA GLN A 123 14.95 2.00 53.01
C GLN A 123 15.38 3.49 53.00
N THR A 124 15.59 4.08 51.83
CA THR A 124 16.02 5.47 51.71
C THR A 124 14.89 6.42 52.19
N ARG A 125 13.64 6.13 51.83
CA ARG A 125 12.47 6.87 52.31
C ARG A 125 12.30 6.81 53.81
N ALA A 126 12.54 5.63 54.41
CA ALA A 126 12.45 5.47 55.86
C ALA A 126 13.50 6.32 56.61
N ARG A 127 14.72 6.49 56.08
CA ARG A 127 15.73 7.40 56.64
C ARG A 127 15.24 8.87 56.70
N LEU A 128 14.43 9.29 55.75
CA LEU A 128 13.87 10.63 55.71
C LEU A 128 12.65 10.78 56.64
N GLY A 129 12.17 9.70 57.24
CA GLY A 129 11.01 9.67 58.10
C GLY A 129 9.68 9.60 57.33
N ALA A 130 9.72 9.05 56.11
CA ALA A 130 8.52 8.87 55.30
C ALA A 130 7.52 7.91 55.93
N LYS A 131 6.22 8.21 55.77
CA LYS A 131 5.12 7.30 56.12
C LYS A 131 4.56 6.72 54.81
N GLY A 132 5.02 5.47 54.48
CA GLY A 132 4.68 4.85 53.20
C GLY A 132 5.36 5.58 52.02
N SER A 133 4.58 6.02 51.04
CA SER A 133 5.11 6.74 49.86
C SER A 133 5.22 8.25 50.07
N GLU A 134 4.60 8.79 51.13
CA GLU A 134 4.55 10.23 51.38
C GLU A 134 5.77 10.70 52.15
N LEU A 135 6.48 11.68 51.59
CA LEU A 135 7.66 12.29 52.20
C LEU A 135 7.21 13.46 53.08
N PRO A 136 7.75 13.60 54.32
CA PRO A 136 7.48 14.73 55.18
C PRO A 136 7.98 16.02 54.49
N PRO A 137 7.37 17.19 54.82
CA PRO A 137 7.94 18.46 54.41
C PRO A 137 9.40 18.62 54.89
N PRO A 138 10.28 19.33 54.19
CA PRO A 138 11.69 19.44 54.50
C PRO A 138 11.96 19.87 55.97
N GLU A 139 11.14 20.82 56.47
CA GLU A 139 11.28 21.33 57.82
C GLU A 139 10.78 20.36 58.91
N GLN A 140 10.05 19.33 58.53
CA GLN A 140 9.48 18.33 59.44
C GLN A 140 10.27 17.01 59.49
N THR A 141 11.36 16.92 58.73
CA THR A 141 12.26 15.75 58.83
C THR A 141 12.94 15.68 60.19
N PRO A 142 13.13 14.52 60.80
CA PRO A 142 13.64 14.38 62.15
C PRO A 142 14.92 15.15 62.44
N ASP A 143 15.89 15.07 61.52
CA ASP A 143 17.19 15.71 61.70
C ASP A 143 17.14 17.23 61.57
N VAL A 144 16.35 17.76 60.60
CA VAL A 144 16.16 19.19 60.41
C VAL A 144 15.38 19.77 61.60
N LEU A 145 14.32 19.08 62.07
CA LEU A 145 13.53 19.49 63.22
C LEU A 145 14.37 19.55 64.50
N SER A 146 15.22 18.54 64.76
CA SER A 146 16.14 18.53 65.87
C SER A 146 17.17 19.67 65.83
N ALA A 147 17.76 19.89 64.66
CA ALA A 147 18.74 20.96 64.45
C ALA A 147 18.10 22.36 64.54
N ALA A 148 16.87 22.53 64.05
CA ALA A 148 16.09 23.76 64.19
C ALA A 148 15.76 24.08 65.65
N ALA A 149 15.39 23.07 66.44
CA ALA A 149 15.14 23.24 67.87
C ALA A 149 16.38 23.72 68.64
N LYS A 150 17.58 23.10 68.35
CA LYS A 150 18.86 23.54 68.96
C LYS A 150 19.26 24.94 68.54
N HIS A 151 19.03 25.32 67.27
CA HIS A 151 19.27 26.69 66.80
C HIS A 151 18.38 27.69 67.50
N ALA A 152 17.06 27.40 67.65
CA ALA A 152 16.12 28.25 68.37
C ALA A 152 16.50 28.39 69.83
N GLU A 153 16.97 27.32 70.52
CA GLU A 153 17.46 27.35 71.88
C GLU A 153 18.70 28.26 72.01
N ALA A 154 19.72 28.08 71.18
CA ALA A 154 20.90 28.91 71.17
C ALA A 154 20.60 30.40 70.92
N GLN A 155 19.65 30.71 70.03
CA GLN A 155 19.16 32.06 69.78
C GLN A 155 18.57 32.68 71.07
N GLN A 156 17.69 31.93 71.75
CA GLN A 156 17.11 32.40 73.02
C GLN A 156 18.17 32.60 74.12
N GLN A 157 19.22 31.75 74.13
CA GLN A 157 20.32 31.92 75.08
C GLN A 157 21.13 33.19 74.81
N LEU A 158 21.47 33.47 73.54
CA LEU A 158 22.11 34.70 73.15
C LEU A 158 21.31 35.95 73.49
N ASP A 159 19.97 35.92 73.21
CA ASP A 159 19.07 37.04 73.47
C ASP A 159 18.97 37.31 75.01
N ARG A 160 19.02 36.26 75.84
CA ARG A 160 19.11 36.41 77.29
C ARG A 160 20.46 37.00 77.69
N ALA A 161 21.56 36.49 77.18
CA ALA A 161 22.91 36.96 77.50
C ALA A 161 23.08 38.44 77.12
N ARG A 162 22.59 38.88 75.95
CA ARG A 162 22.60 40.27 75.48
C ARG A 162 21.85 41.21 76.44
N ARG A 163 20.63 40.82 76.83
CA ARG A 163 19.80 41.61 77.82
C ARG A 163 20.47 41.74 79.23
N LEU A 164 21.22 40.70 79.65
CA LEU A 164 21.96 40.72 80.92
C LEU A 164 23.27 41.52 80.76
N ALA A 165 23.95 41.49 79.62
CA ALA A 165 25.15 42.23 79.35
C ALA A 165 24.85 43.77 79.32
N GLU A 166 23.73 44.20 78.78
CA GLU A 166 23.25 45.57 78.83
C GLU A 166 23.12 46.08 80.25
N LYS A 167 22.87 45.16 81.22
CA LYS A 167 22.77 45.45 82.63
C LYS A 167 24.07 45.22 83.40
N ASN A 168 25.17 44.88 82.73
CA ASN A 168 26.48 44.50 83.26
C ASN A 168 26.43 43.27 84.22
N LEU A 169 25.49 42.35 84.02
CA LEU A 169 25.26 41.15 84.84
C LEU A 169 25.89 39.90 84.33
N VAL A 170 26.56 39.91 83.18
CA VAL A 170 27.31 38.75 82.60
C VAL A 170 28.67 39.22 82.09
N SER A 171 29.63 38.33 82.07
CA SER A 171 30.97 38.57 81.51
C SER A 171 30.96 38.71 79.97
N ARG A 172 31.96 39.38 79.45
CA ARG A 172 32.19 39.46 77.97
C ARG A 172 32.44 38.09 77.36
N GLU A 173 33.14 37.23 78.05
CA GLU A 173 33.42 35.87 77.72
C GLU A 173 32.11 35.03 77.57
N ASP A 174 31.13 35.22 78.46
CA ASP A 174 29.86 34.50 78.40
C ASP A 174 29.04 34.93 77.22
N LEU A 175 29.09 36.20 76.86
CA LEU A 175 28.43 36.73 75.69
C LEU A 175 29.06 36.15 74.39
N GLU A 176 30.40 36.19 74.25
CA GLU A 176 31.17 35.61 73.15
C GLU A 176 30.91 34.09 73.02
N ARG A 177 30.78 33.38 74.14
CA ARG A 177 30.44 31.94 74.18
C ARG A 177 29.03 31.69 73.63
N ALA A 178 28.04 32.54 74.00
CA ALA A 178 26.67 32.42 73.50
C ALA A 178 26.59 32.73 71.98
N GLU A 179 27.37 33.70 71.48
CA GLU A 179 27.46 34.00 70.04
C GLU A 179 28.07 32.86 69.29
N THR A 180 29.14 32.25 69.77
CA THR A 180 29.80 31.06 69.16
C THR A 180 28.84 29.87 69.15
N GLN A 181 28.07 29.68 70.24
CA GLN A 181 27.08 28.59 70.32
C GLN A 181 25.95 28.75 69.28
N LEU A 182 25.43 29.99 69.09
CA LEU A 182 24.46 30.25 68.04
C LEU A 182 25.03 30.00 66.64
N GLN A 183 26.25 30.49 66.36
CA GLN A 183 26.88 30.24 65.09
C GLN A 183 27.07 28.75 64.77
N THR A 184 27.48 27.96 65.79
CA THR A 184 27.62 26.50 65.68
C THR A 184 26.27 25.82 65.42
N ALA A 185 25.21 26.21 66.19
CA ALA A 185 23.87 25.66 66.02
C ALA A 185 23.27 26.03 64.67
N ARG A 186 23.49 27.25 64.17
CA ARG A 186 23.11 27.66 62.82
C ARG A 186 23.81 26.83 61.73
N ALA A 187 25.12 26.66 61.82
CA ALA A 187 25.84 25.83 60.87
C ALA A 187 25.34 24.37 60.85
N ALA A 188 25.02 23.81 62.02
CA ALA A 188 24.44 22.47 62.17
C ALA A 188 23.04 22.38 61.53
N HIS A 189 22.21 23.41 61.66
CA HIS A 189 20.90 23.47 61.03
C HIS A 189 21.02 23.55 59.49
N GLU A 190 21.90 24.42 58.98
CA GLU A 190 22.17 24.53 57.52
C GLU A 190 22.70 23.20 56.96
N ALA A 191 23.60 22.50 57.71
CA ALA A 191 24.08 21.17 57.33
C ALA A 191 22.98 20.11 57.32
N ALA A 192 22.04 20.11 58.25
CA ALA A 192 20.89 19.22 58.29
C ALA A 192 19.97 19.43 57.07
N ILE A 193 19.71 20.69 56.68
CA ILE A 193 18.96 21.01 55.45
C ILE A 193 19.67 20.54 54.19
N ALA A 194 20.99 20.68 54.14
CA ALA A 194 21.78 20.19 52.99
C ALA A 194 21.74 18.65 52.90
N ALA A 195 21.86 17.93 54.02
CA ALA A 195 21.72 16.49 54.09
C ALA A 195 20.33 16.00 53.68
N GLU A 196 19.28 16.71 54.10
CA GLU A 196 17.90 16.43 53.71
C GLU A 196 17.71 16.55 52.16
N ARG A 197 18.21 17.62 51.58
CA ARG A 197 18.17 17.80 50.09
C ARG A 197 18.93 16.69 49.36
N GLN A 198 20.06 16.24 49.92
CA GLN A 198 20.80 15.15 49.35
C GLN A 198 20.03 13.83 49.41
N LEU A 199 19.36 13.54 50.52
CA LEU A 199 18.51 12.34 50.64
C LEU A 199 17.32 12.36 49.67
N ARG A 200 16.68 13.54 49.45
CA ARG A 200 15.62 13.67 48.42
C ARG A 200 16.17 13.41 47.02
N ALA A 201 17.33 13.93 46.69
CA ALA A 201 17.95 13.65 45.41
C ALA A 201 18.27 12.16 45.24
N GLU A 202 18.71 11.48 46.30
CA GLU A 202 18.92 10.01 46.32
C GLU A 202 17.58 9.28 46.10
N ILE A 203 16.51 9.65 46.79
CA ILE A 203 15.18 9.07 46.58
C ILE A 203 14.77 9.18 45.12
N ALA A 204 14.90 10.37 44.49
CA ALA A 204 14.58 10.55 43.09
C ALA A 204 15.38 9.65 42.15
N ALA A 205 16.68 9.44 42.46
CA ALA A 205 17.52 8.51 41.70
C ALA A 205 17.07 7.04 41.89
N ARG A 206 16.72 6.63 43.13
CA ARG A 206 16.20 5.27 43.40
C ARG A 206 14.84 5.05 42.72
N GLU A 207 13.96 6.05 42.68
CA GLU A 207 12.70 5.97 41.97
C GLU A 207 12.91 5.78 40.45
N ALA A 208 13.90 6.46 39.89
CA ALA A 208 14.25 6.26 38.47
C ALA A 208 14.78 4.83 38.21
N ALA A 209 15.60 4.30 39.10
CA ALA A 209 16.11 2.93 39.02
C ALA A 209 14.97 1.89 39.10
N LEU A 210 14.02 2.10 40.03
CA LEU A 210 12.85 1.25 40.17
C LEU A 210 11.98 1.29 38.90
N ARG A 211 11.71 2.50 38.35
CA ARG A 211 10.98 2.60 37.08
C ARG A 211 11.68 1.82 35.97
N GLY A 212 12.99 1.87 35.87
CA GLY A 212 13.77 1.08 34.91
C GLY A 212 13.58 -0.42 35.08
N ALA A 213 13.73 -0.91 36.30
CA ALA A 213 13.57 -2.35 36.60
C ALA A 213 12.12 -2.83 36.37
N THR A 214 11.13 -2.01 36.71
CA THR A 214 9.71 -2.30 36.44
C THR A 214 9.42 -2.33 34.93
N ARG A 215 10.04 -1.45 34.16
CA ARG A 215 9.92 -1.45 32.70
C ARG A 215 10.51 -2.73 32.10
N GLU A 216 11.73 -3.14 32.52
CA GLU A 216 12.34 -4.40 32.09
C GLU A 216 11.43 -5.61 32.43
N LEU A 217 10.80 -5.61 33.60
CA LEU A 217 9.83 -6.65 33.99
C LEU A 217 8.60 -6.65 33.09
N HIS A 218 8.06 -5.49 32.75
CA HIS A 218 6.93 -5.35 31.82
C HIS A 218 7.28 -5.87 30.44
N ASP A 219 8.49 -5.57 29.94
CA ASP A 219 8.98 -5.92 28.62
C ASP A 219 9.32 -7.42 28.49
N ALA A 220 9.30 -8.17 29.61
CA ALA A 220 9.33 -9.64 29.58
C ALA A 220 8.09 -10.27 28.95
N VAL A 221 6.99 -9.51 28.80
CA VAL A 221 5.83 -9.90 28.01
C VAL A 221 5.87 -9.17 26.69
N ILE A 222 6.30 -9.86 25.65
CA ILE A 222 6.39 -9.30 24.29
C ILE A 222 4.99 -9.22 23.71
N ARG A 223 4.58 -8.03 23.25
CA ARG A 223 3.22 -7.71 22.82
C ARG A 223 3.14 -7.34 21.35
N ALA A 224 1.95 -7.51 20.78
CA ALA A 224 1.63 -7.10 19.42
C ALA A 224 1.66 -5.55 19.28
N PRO A 225 2.41 -4.99 18.30
CA PRO A 225 2.48 -3.55 18.08
C PRO A 225 1.25 -2.97 17.37
N PHE A 226 0.42 -3.80 16.73
CA PHE A 226 -0.81 -3.43 16.01
C PHE A 226 -1.72 -4.66 15.82
N ASP A 227 -2.98 -4.40 15.46
CA ASP A 227 -3.92 -5.47 15.09
C ASP A 227 -3.47 -6.17 13.82
N GLY A 228 -3.30 -7.50 13.86
CA GLY A 228 -2.77 -8.23 12.72
C GLY A 228 -2.82 -9.74 12.88
N VAL A 229 -2.07 -10.41 12.03
CA VAL A 229 -1.90 -11.88 12.02
C VAL A 229 -0.42 -12.20 12.18
N VAL A 230 -0.12 -13.22 12.96
CA VAL A 230 1.23 -13.75 13.08
C VAL A 230 1.58 -14.50 11.78
N ALA A 231 2.49 -13.91 11.00
CA ALA A 231 2.91 -14.50 9.73
C ALA A 231 3.98 -15.57 9.93
N GLU A 232 4.82 -15.42 10.96
CA GLU A 232 5.92 -16.33 11.22
C GLU A 232 6.30 -16.29 12.71
N ARG A 233 6.62 -17.44 13.26
CA ARG A 233 7.16 -17.59 14.61
C ARG A 233 8.64 -17.99 14.51
N MET A 234 9.52 -17.21 15.13
CA MET A 234 10.98 -17.37 15.05
C MET A 234 11.59 -17.95 16.30
N VAL A 235 10.79 -18.20 17.36
CA VAL A 235 11.25 -18.72 18.64
C VAL A 235 10.41 -19.90 19.09
N SER A 236 10.98 -20.75 19.94
CA SER A 236 10.31 -21.92 20.52
C SER A 236 10.25 -21.82 22.04
N GLN A 237 9.25 -22.47 22.65
CA GLN A 237 9.16 -22.55 24.10
C GLN A 237 10.43 -23.22 24.69
N GLY A 238 10.95 -22.67 25.78
CA GLY A 238 12.18 -23.11 26.40
C GLY A 238 13.46 -22.54 25.78
N GLN A 239 13.40 -21.91 24.61
CA GLN A 239 14.52 -21.26 23.95
C GLN A 239 14.95 -20.00 24.73
N PHE A 240 16.26 -19.74 24.81
CA PHE A 240 16.77 -18.48 25.31
C PHE A 240 16.81 -17.45 24.18
N VAL A 241 16.29 -16.25 24.45
CA VAL A 241 16.21 -15.12 23.51
C VAL A 241 17.08 -14.00 24.06
N ALA A 242 17.96 -13.47 23.22
CA ALA A 242 18.77 -12.29 23.56
C ALA A 242 17.98 -10.99 23.30
N VAL A 243 18.48 -9.89 23.85
CA VAL A 243 17.95 -8.54 23.53
C VAL A 243 18.05 -8.29 22.03
N GLN A 244 17.02 -7.68 21.43
CA GLN A 244 16.87 -7.41 19.99
C GLN A 244 16.74 -8.65 19.10
N ALA A 245 16.70 -9.86 19.65
CA ALA A 245 16.45 -11.05 18.84
C ALA A 245 15.03 -11.04 18.30
N PRO A 246 14.82 -11.38 17.00
CA PRO A 246 13.51 -11.47 16.41
C PRO A 246 12.71 -12.63 17.00
N VAL A 247 11.45 -12.39 17.31
CA VAL A 247 10.57 -13.33 18.00
C VAL A 247 9.42 -13.77 17.10
N MET A 248 8.72 -12.82 16.51
CA MET A 248 7.60 -13.07 15.61
C MET A 248 7.54 -12.01 14.52
N ARG A 249 7.07 -12.40 13.33
CA ARG A 249 6.75 -11.47 12.26
C ARG A 249 5.24 -11.33 12.15
N MET A 250 4.77 -10.11 12.26
CA MET A 250 3.35 -9.76 12.17
C MET A 250 3.05 -9.02 10.89
N VAL A 251 1.83 -9.21 10.37
CA VAL A 251 1.32 -8.53 9.17
C VAL A 251 -0.11 -8.05 9.40
N ARG A 252 -0.41 -6.84 8.93
CA ARG A 252 -1.78 -6.32 8.89
C ARG A 252 -2.40 -6.69 7.54
N LEU A 253 -3.42 -7.54 7.57
CA LEU A 253 -4.10 -8.04 6.37
C LEU A 253 -5.29 -7.19 5.94
N GLN A 254 -5.76 -6.28 6.78
CA GLN A 254 -6.94 -5.46 6.56
C GLN A 254 -6.66 -3.97 6.88
N PRO A 255 -6.75 -3.09 5.88
CA PRO A 255 -6.75 -3.40 4.44
C PRO A 255 -5.37 -3.87 3.93
N LEU A 256 -5.35 -4.50 2.76
CA LEU A 256 -4.11 -4.73 2.02
C LEU A 256 -3.72 -3.48 1.23
N ARG A 257 -2.43 -3.35 0.92
CA ARG A 257 -1.90 -2.34 0.02
C ARG A 257 -1.61 -2.97 -1.34
N LEU A 258 -2.24 -2.45 -2.38
CA LEU A 258 -1.88 -2.74 -3.76
C LEU A 258 -0.87 -1.70 -4.24
N THR A 259 0.24 -2.15 -4.80
CA THR A 259 1.19 -1.30 -5.52
C THR A 259 1.18 -1.70 -6.98
N ALA A 260 0.97 -0.75 -7.88
CA ALA A 260 0.92 -1.00 -9.32
C ALA A 260 1.62 0.12 -10.10
N GLU A 261 2.19 -0.23 -11.25
CA GLU A 261 2.79 0.72 -12.18
C GLU A 261 1.81 1.06 -13.30
N ILE A 262 1.59 2.35 -13.53
CA ILE A 262 0.72 2.86 -14.59
C ILE A 262 1.57 3.67 -15.58
N PRO A 263 1.44 3.43 -16.91
CA PRO A 263 2.17 4.19 -17.91
C PRO A 263 1.91 5.69 -17.83
N GLU A 264 2.96 6.52 -17.97
CA GLU A 264 2.96 7.98 -17.85
C GLU A 264 1.86 8.67 -18.66
N LYS A 265 1.57 8.15 -19.86
CA LYS A 265 0.52 8.72 -20.74
C LYS A 265 -0.87 8.80 -20.11
N PHE A 266 -1.13 8.02 -19.04
CA PHE A 266 -2.40 8.02 -18.33
C PHE A 266 -2.40 8.90 -17.07
N ALA A 267 -1.27 9.52 -16.73
CA ALA A 267 -1.12 10.34 -15.52
C ALA A 267 -2.20 11.44 -15.37
N PRO A 268 -2.61 12.17 -16.44
CA PRO A 268 -3.64 13.21 -16.30
C PRO A 268 -5.01 12.67 -15.88
N GLY A 269 -5.27 11.37 -16.08
CA GLY A 269 -6.57 10.74 -15.79
C GLY A 269 -6.62 9.95 -14.48
N ILE A 270 -5.53 9.91 -13.70
CA ILE A 270 -5.44 9.13 -12.47
C ILE A 270 -5.33 10.06 -11.26
N HIS A 271 -6.19 9.88 -10.27
CA HIS A 271 -6.30 10.77 -9.11
C HIS A 271 -6.41 9.96 -7.81
N VAL A 272 -5.93 10.56 -6.72
CA VAL A 272 -6.14 10.02 -5.38
C VAL A 272 -7.65 10.00 -5.06
N GLY A 273 -8.10 8.93 -4.41
CA GLY A 273 -9.50 8.69 -4.08
C GLY A 273 -10.29 7.91 -5.15
N GLN A 274 -9.70 7.68 -6.31
CA GLN A 274 -10.32 6.95 -7.41
C GLN A 274 -10.49 5.47 -7.06
N VAL A 275 -11.64 4.90 -7.46
CA VAL A 275 -11.93 3.47 -7.29
C VAL A 275 -11.25 2.68 -8.40
N ILE A 276 -10.66 1.57 -8.04
CA ILE A 276 -10.07 0.59 -8.94
C ILE A 276 -10.77 -0.76 -8.75
N ALA A 277 -10.96 -1.48 -9.82
CA ALA A 277 -11.43 -2.87 -9.76
C ALA A 277 -10.22 -3.79 -9.99
N LEU A 278 -10.02 -4.74 -9.08
CA LEU A 278 -8.92 -5.68 -9.17
C LEU A 278 -9.41 -7.12 -9.14
N ARG A 279 -8.69 -7.99 -9.83
CA ARG A 279 -8.88 -9.44 -9.82
C ARG A 279 -7.54 -10.11 -9.59
N THR A 280 -7.57 -11.20 -8.83
CA THR A 280 -6.38 -12.04 -8.60
C THR A 280 -6.52 -13.36 -9.34
N ASP A 281 -5.41 -13.96 -9.72
CA ASP A 281 -5.43 -15.27 -10.40
C ASP A 281 -5.96 -16.39 -9.46
N ALA A 282 -5.87 -16.19 -8.14
CA ALA A 282 -6.44 -17.12 -7.15
C ALA A 282 -7.97 -17.08 -7.11
N TYR A 283 -8.59 -15.96 -7.47
CA TYR A 283 -10.05 -15.77 -7.48
C TYR A 283 -10.46 -15.01 -8.74
N PRO A 284 -10.45 -15.66 -9.93
CA PRO A 284 -10.67 -14.99 -11.21
C PRO A 284 -12.08 -14.43 -11.36
N ASP A 285 -13.06 -15.04 -10.72
CA ASP A 285 -14.46 -14.62 -10.78
C ASP A 285 -14.83 -13.54 -9.75
N LYS A 286 -13.94 -13.29 -8.76
CA LYS A 286 -14.16 -12.29 -7.71
C LYS A 286 -13.47 -10.98 -8.09
N SER A 287 -14.25 -9.95 -8.36
CA SER A 287 -13.74 -8.58 -8.48
C SER A 287 -13.79 -7.89 -7.12
N VAL A 288 -12.67 -7.35 -6.68
CA VAL A 288 -12.57 -6.58 -5.43
C VAL A 288 -12.34 -5.13 -5.79
N GLU A 289 -13.03 -4.23 -5.12
CA GLU A 289 -12.83 -2.79 -5.30
C GLU A 289 -11.78 -2.29 -4.31
N GLY A 290 -10.83 -1.51 -4.82
CA GLY A 290 -9.86 -0.78 -4.02
C GLY A 290 -9.98 0.72 -4.26
N ARG A 291 -9.27 1.51 -3.46
CA ARG A 291 -9.21 2.96 -3.60
C ARG A 291 -7.78 3.45 -3.64
N ILE A 292 -7.44 4.26 -4.65
CA ILE A 292 -6.10 4.88 -4.75
C ILE A 292 -5.92 5.84 -3.58
N THR A 293 -4.87 5.61 -2.79
CA THR A 293 -4.51 6.43 -1.63
C THR A 293 -3.30 7.30 -1.89
N ARG A 294 -2.40 6.86 -2.76
CA ARG A 294 -1.17 7.60 -3.11
C ARG A 294 -0.81 7.39 -4.56
N ILE A 295 -0.17 8.41 -5.11
CA ILE A 295 0.41 8.40 -6.44
C ILE A 295 1.84 8.91 -6.29
N SER A 296 2.82 8.17 -6.82
CA SER A 296 4.21 8.60 -6.82
C SER A 296 4.36 9.87 -7.66
N PRO A 297 5.05 10.90 -7.17
CA PRO A 297 5.38 12.08 -7.98
C PRO A 297 6.42 11.79 -9.05
N ASP A 298 7.18 10.70 -8.90
CA ASP A 298 8.27 10.30 -9.78
C ASP A 298 7.81 9.29 -10.83
N VAL A 299 8.33 9.45 -12.06
CA VAL A 299 8.19 8.51 -13.15
C VAL A 299 9.48 7.70 -13.29
N ASN A 300 9.38 6.39 -13.29
CA ASN A 300 10.52 5.52 -13.54
C ASN A 300 10.97 5.67 -15.00
N MET A 301 12.18 6.18 -15.20
CA MET A 301 12.73 6.49 -16.54
C MET A 301 12.89 5.24 -17.42
N LYS A 302 13.04 4.05 -16.83
CA LYS A 302 13.22 2.79 -17.58
C LYS A 302 11.88 2.21 -18.05
N SER A 303 10.87 2.16 -17.18
CA SER A 303 9.54 1.63 -17.50
C SER A 303 8.60 2.68 -18.09
N ARG A 304 8.92 3.99 -18.01
CA ARG A 304 8.03 5.09 -18.36
C ARG A 304 6.67 4.97 -17.67
N ALA A 305 6.71 4.59 -16.39
CA ALA A 305 5.53 4.38 -15.57
C ALA A 305 5.70 5.07 -14.21
N PHE A 306 4.60 5.47 -13.60
CA PHE A 306 4.54 5.95 -12.23
C PHE A 306 3.83 4.92 -11.35
N SER A 307 4.22 4.88 -10.08
CA SER A 307 3.64 3.95 -9.11
C SER A 307 2.39 4.55 -8.45
N ILE A 308 1.37 3.74 -8.28
CA ILE A 308 0.21 4.05 -7.45
C ILE A 308 0.12 3.08 -6.28
N GLU A 309 -0.38 3.57 -5.14
CA GLU A 309 -0.78 2.73 -4.02
C GLU A 309 -2.30 2.83 -3.83
N ALA A 310 -2.93 1.70 -3.59
CA ALA A 310 -4.34 1.62 -3.30
C ALA A 310 -4.61 0.74 -2.08
N ASP A 311 -5.56 1.15 -1.24
CA ASP A 311 -6.06 0.32 -0.16
C ASP A 311 -7.14 -0.63 -0.71
N VAL A 312 -7.00 -1.90 -0.40
CA VAL A 312 -7.88 -2.99 -0.84
C VAL A 312 -8.48 -3.67 0.38
N PRO A 313 -9.80 -3.63 0.55
CA PRO A 313 -10.48 -4.34 1.64
C PRO A 313 -10.23 -5.86 1.56
N ASN A 314 -10.05 -6.49 2.71
CA ASN A 314 -9.79 -7.93 2.81
C ASN A 314 -10.41 -8.49 4.10
N ASP A 315 -11.71 -8.23 4.30
CA ASP A 315 -12.43 -8.57 5.53
C ASP A 315 -12.49 -10.07 5.78
N ASP A 316 -12.62 -10.86 4.71
CA ASP A 316 -12.64 -12.32 4.75
C ASP A 316 -11.23 -12.94 4.88
N GLY A 317 -10.15 -12.13 4.73
CA GLY A 317 -8.77 -12.61 4.77
C GLY A 317 -8.39 -13.54 3.61
N ALA A 318 -9.18 -13.57 2.53
CA ALA A 318 -8.97 -14.45 1.39
C ALA A 318 -7.75 -14.01 0.57
N LEU A 319 -7.52 -12.72 0.45
CA LEU A 319 -6.37 -12.18 -0.27
C LEU A 319 -5.11 -12.28 0.59
N LYS A 320 -4.03 -12.76 0.00
CA LYS A 320 -2.74 -12.90 0.69
C LYS A 320 -1.73 -11.88 0.18
N PRO A 321 -0.92 -11.29 1.07
CA PRO A 321 0.24 -10.49 0.66
C PRO A 321 1.18 -11.30 -0.24
N GLY A 322 1.78 -10.63 -1.23
CA GLY A 322 2.62 -11.26 -2.25
C GLY A 322 1.86 -11.74 -3.49
N THR A 323 0.53 -11.68 -3.50
CA THR A 323 -0.27 -12.07 -4.67
C THR A 323 -0.26 -10.97 -5.73
N PHE A 324 -0.15 -11.37 -6.99
CA PHE A 324 -0.34 -10.46 -8.12
C PHE A 324 -1.83 -10.22 -8.37
N ALA A 325 -2.15 -8.99 -8.74
CA ALA A 325 -3.50 -8.59 -9.09
C ALA A 325 -3.50 -7.81 -10.41
N ARG A 326 -4.46 -8.13 -11.28
CA ARG A 326 -4.76 -7.33 -12.46
C ARG A 326 -5.80 -6.29 -12.07
N LEU A 327 -5.51 -5.05 -12.33
CA LEU A 327 -6.39 -3.95 -12.00
C LEU A 327 -6.86 -3.21 -13.25
N LYS A 328 -8.07 -2.71 -13.16
CA LYS A 328 -8.68 -1.80 -14.12
C LYS A 328 -8.96 -0.49 -13.43
N VAL A 329 -8.44 0.57 -14.00
CA VAL A 329 -8.65 1.94 -13.52
C VAL A 329 -9.39 2.72 -14.60
N ALA A 330 -10.60 3.19 -14.31
CA ALA A 330 -11.30 4.06 -15.21
C ALA A 330 -10.63 5.44 -15.19
N THR A 331 -10.13 5.93 -16.32
CA THR A 331 -9.55 7.28 -16.37
C THR A 331 -10.65 8.34 -16.36
N SER A 332 -10.34 9.53 -15.86
CA SER A 332 -11.22 10.68 -15.96
C SER A 332 -11.28 11.26 -17.38
N HIS A 333 -10.40 10.78 -18.28
CA HIS A 333 -10.37 11.24 -19.66
C HIS A 333 -11.50 10.60 -20.45
N VAL A 334 -12.34 11.42 -21.06
CA VAL A 334 -13.45 11.01 -21.89
C VAL A 334 -13.12 11.38 -23.33
N ASP A 335 -12.90 10.37 -24.16
CA ASP A 335 -12.67 10.56 -25.60
C ASP A 335 -14.00 10.48 -26.36
N ASN A 336 -14.16 11.36 -27.34
CA ASN A 336 -15.26 11.25 -28.32
C ASN A 336 -14.82 10.31 -29.45
N ALA A 337 -15.09 9.02 -29.30
CA ALA A 337 -14.68 8.00 -30.25
C ALA A 337 -15.79 7.67 -31.26
N LEU A 338 -15.42 7.49 -32.52
CA LEU A 338 -16.32 6.91 -33.54
C LEU A 338 -16.37 5.40 -33.30
N VAL A 339 -17.57 4.84 -33.20
CA VAL A 339 -17.73 3.41 -32.89
C VAL A 339 -18.64 2.77 -33.94
N VAL A 340 -18.25 1.59 -34.39
CA VAL A 340 -19.02 0.77 -35.35
C VAL A 340 -19.21 -0.63 -34.79
N PRO A 341 -20.29 -1.35 -35.11
CA PRO A 341 -20.43 -2.75 -34.76
C PRO A 341 -19.28 -3.59 -35.33
N ALA A 342 -18.77 -4.55 -34.56
CA ALA A 342 -17.73 -5.45 -35.06
C ALA A 342 -18.15 -6.24 -36.31
N THR A 343 -19.47 -6.47 -36.47
CA THR A 343 -20.09 -7.11 -37.66
C THR A 343 -20.03 -6.26 -38.92
N ALA A 344 -19.87 -4.94 -38.76
CA ALA A 344 -19.75 -4.00 -39.87
C ALA A 344 -18.35 -3.91 -40.48
N VAL A 345 -17.34 -4.50 -39.79
CA VAL A 345 -15.96 -4.44 -40.21
C VAL A 345 -15.55 -5.74 -40.91
N GLN A 346 -15.05 -5.60 -42.14
CA GLN A 346 -14.45 -6.70 -42.87
C GLN A 346 -12.92 -6.55 -42.89
N THR A 347 -12.22 -7.57 -42.46
CA THR A 347 -10.77 -7.60 -42.54
C THR A 347 -10.35 -8.59 -43.60
N ARG A 348 -9.63 -8.13 -44.63
CA ARG A 348 -9.05 -8.96 -45.70
C ARG A 348 -7.59 -8.59 -45.89
N TYR A 349 -6.73 -9.59 -45.97
CA TYR A 349 -5.29 -9.42 -46.21
C TYR A 349 -4.61 -8.40 -45.28
N GLY A 350 -5.08 -8.30 -44.02
CA GLY A 350 -4.52 -7.38 -43.03
C GLY A 350 -5.09 -5.94 -43.08
N THR A 351 -5.95 -5.63 -44.05
CA THR A 351 -6.62 -4.33 -44.17
C THR A 351 -8.05 -4.44 -43.67
N SER A 352 -8.45 -3.53 -42.79
CA SER A 352 -9.81 -3.44 -42.29
C SER A 352 -10.59 -2.40 -43.08
N MET A 353 -11.81 -2.75 -43.53
CA MET A 353 -12.67 -1.90 -44.31
C MET A 353 -14.11 -1.96 -43.83
N VAL A 354 -14.86 -0.86 -44.09
CA VAL A 354 -16.26 -0.71 -43.80
C VAL A 354 -16.96 -0.33 -45.10
N PHE A 355 -18.17 -0.84 -45.34
CA PHE A 355 -18.95 -0.45 -46.48
C PHE A 355 -19.83 0.79 -46.17
N VAL A 356 -19.49 1.90 -46.80
CA VAL A 356 -20.26 3.15 -46.73
C VAL A 356 -21.31 3.18 -47.86
N VAL A 357 -22.53 3.52 -47.54
CA VAL A 357 -23.60 3.65 -48.51
C VAL A 357 -23.63 5.09 -49.06
N ARG A 358 -23.38 5.26 -50.37
CA ARG A 358 -23.49 6.53 -51.09
C ARG A 358 -24.41 6.31 -52.30
N ASP A 359 -25.46 7.11 -52.44
CA ASP A 359 -26.40 7.02 -53.55
C ASP A 359 -26.87 5.58 -53.85
N ASN A 360 -27.26 4.85 -52.78
CA ASN A 360 -27.67 3.43 -52.84
C ASN A 360 -26.61 2.48 -53.41
N THR A 361 -25.35 2.88 -53.39
CA THR A 361 -24.21 2.06 -53.84
C THR A 361 -23.20 1.90 -52.71
N LEU A 362 -22.63 0.72 -52.58
CA LEU A 362 -21.56 0.42 -51.56
C LEU A 362 -20.22 0.95 -52.02
N ALA A 363 -19.59 1.75 -51.16
CA ALA A 363 -18.19 2.14 -51.29
C ALA A 363 -17.41 1.47 -50.18
N ALA A 364 -16.42 0.65 -50.53
CA ALA A 364 -15.48 0.08 -49.54
C ALA A 364 -14.50 1.17 -49.09
N THR A 365 -14.51 1.49 -47.80
CA THR A 365 -13.65 2.50 -47.19
C THR A 365 -12.72 1.83 -46.22
N GLU A 366 -11.42 2.04 -46.41
CA GLU A 366 -10.39 1.55 -45.48
C GLU A 366 -10.48 2.32 -44.16
N VAL A 367 -10.45 1.61 -43.06
CA VAL A 367 -10.53 2.19 -41.73
C VAL A 367 -9.40 1.71 -40.85
N LYS A 368 -8.92 2.60 -39.97
CA LYS A 368 -8.00 2.25 -38.89
C LYS A 368 -8.81 1.95 -37.66
N LEU A 369 -8.63 0.75 -37.11
CA LEU A 369 -9.31 0.31 -35.91
C LEU A 369 -8.54 0.70 -34.68
N GLY A 370 -9.25 1.03 -33.62
CA GLY A 370 -8.77 1.25 -32.25
C GLY A 370 -9.18 0.10 -31.33
N ASP A 371 -9.61 0.47 -30.11
CA ASP A 371 -9.97 -0.50 -29.08
C ASP A 371 -11.26 -1.26 -29.40
N ARG A 372 -11.30 -2.53 -28.98
CA ARG A 372 -12.49 -3.38 -29.11
C ARG A 372 -13.37 -3.23 -27.88
N LEU A 373 -14.62 -2.83 -28.07
CA LEU A 373 -15.59 -2.49 -27.04
C LEU A 373 -16.76 -3.48 -27.08
N ALA A 374 -16.65 -4.59 -26.40
CA ALA A 374 -17.65 -5.66 -26.40
C ALA A 374 -18.10 -6.05 -27.83
N GLN A 375 -19.26 -5.58 -28.27
CA GLN A 375 -19.81 -5.84 -29.62
C GLN A 375 -19.42 -4.79 -30.67
N ASN A 376 -18.75 -3.72 -30.25
CA ASN A 376 -18.35 -2.61 -31.10
C ASN A 376 -16.83 -2.52 -31.23
N VAL A 377 -16.36 -1.77 -32.23
CA VAL A 377 -14.95 -1.46 -32.45
C VAL A 377 -14.80 0.05 -32.70
N GLU A 378 -13.80 0.63 -32.05
CA GLU A 378 -13.43 2.03 -32.29
C GLU A 378 -12.82 2.19 -33.69
N VAL A 379 -13.17 3.27 -34.38
CA VAL A 379 -12.56 3.69 -35.64
C VAL A 379 -11.75 4.96 -35.38
N THR A 380 -10.43 4.87 -35.50
CA THR A 380 -9.51 6.00 -35.25
C THR A 380 -9.22 6.81 -36.51
N GLY A 381 -9.60 6.33 -37.71
CA GLY A 381 -9.39 7.05 -38.96
C GLY A 381 -10.03 6.33 -40.14
N GLY A 382 -10.26 7.10 -41.21
CA GLY A 382 -10.85 6.58 -42.47
C GLY A 382 -12.37 6.64 -42.56
N LEU A 383 -13.06 7.14 -41.50
CA LEU A 383 -14.53 7.25 -41.51
C LEU A 383 -14.96 8.59 -40.91
N ASP A 384 -15.93 9.25 -41.55
CA ASP A 384 -16.46 10.52 -41.07
C ASP A 384 -17.68 10.31 -40.19
N GLU A 385 -17.90 11.24 -39.27
CA GLU A 385 -19.10 11.28 -38.44
C GLU A 385 -20.35 11.51 -39.32
N GLY A 386 -21.44 10.80 -39.07
CA GLY A 386 -22.66 10.86 -39.86
C GLY A 386 -22.63 9.96 -41.10
N ALA A 387 -21.53 9.34 -41.44
CA ALA A 387 -21.46 8.39 -42.55
C ALA A 387 -22.46 7.25 -42.34
N THR A 388 -23.20 6.88 -43.39
CA THR A 388 -24.13 5.74 -43.36
C THR A 388 -23.38 4.48 -43.75
N ILE A 389 -23.26 3.53 -42.82
CA ILE A 389 -22.52 2.26 -43.02
C ILE A 389 -23.45 1.06 -42.96
N VAL A 390 -23.04 -0.04 -43.56
CA VAL A 390 -23.70 -1.35 -43.36
C VAL A 390 -23.39 -1.85 -41.94
N ALA A 391 -24.42 -2.13 -41.15
CA ALA A 391 -24.31 -2.48 -39.74
C ALA A 391 -24.35 -3.99 -39.46
N ASP A 392 -24.77 -4.80 -40.43
CA ASP A 392 -24.92 -6.26 -40.31
C ASP A 392 -23.78 -6.97 -41.08
N SER A 393 -23.84 -8.30 -41.15
CA SER A 393 -22.85 -9.10 -41.83
C SER A 393 -22.44 -8.55 -43.18
N VAL A 394 -21.17 -8.28 -43.36
CA VAL A 394 -20.56 -7.75 -44.58
C VAL A 394 -20.09 -8.84 -45.52
N ASP A 395 -20.36 -10.13 -45.20
CA ASP A 395 -19.96 -11.25 -46.04
C ASP A 395 -20.69 -11.27 -47.36
N GLY A 396 -19.91 -11.40 -48.45
CA GLY A 396 -20.45 -11.40 -49.81
C GLY A 396 -20.70 -10.02 -50.42
N LEU A 397 -20.51 -8.91 -49.65
CA LEU A 397 -20.64 -7.56 -50.20
C LEU A 397 -19.35 -7.15 -50.93
N SER A 398 -19.53 -6.36 -52.00
CA SER A 398 -18.42 -5.80 -52.78
C SER A 398 -18.68 -4.34 -53.14
N ALA A 399 -17.60 -3.58 -53.34
CA ALA A 399 -17.72 -2.19 -53.78
C ALA A 399 -18.45 -2.11 -55.12
N GLY A 400 -19.29 -1.10 -55.29
CA GLY A 400 -20.10 -0.89 -56.49
C GLY A 400 -21.44 -1.65 -56.50
N LEU A 401 -21.75 -2.46 -55.50
CA LEU A 401 -23.04 -3.17 -55.41
C LEU A 401 -24.20 -2.18 -55.07
N LYS A 402 -25.29 -2.27 -55.83
CA LYS A 402 -26.52 -1.51 -55.53
C LYS A 402 -27.24 -2.17 -54.36
N VAL A 403 -27.64 -1.35 -53.40
CA VAL A 403 -28.27 -1.82 -52.14
C VAL A 403 -29.56 -1.07 -51.87
N ALA A 404 -30.49 -1.74 -51.19
CA ALA A 404 -31.69 -1.14 -50.62
C ALA A 404 -31.48 -0.96 -49.12
N PRO A 405 -31.19 0.26 -48.62
CA PRO A 405 -30.88 0.51 -47.21
C PRO A 405 -32.14 0.34 -46.36
N GLN A 406 -32.07 -0.52 -45.35
CA GLN A 406 -33.05 -0.70 -44.28
C GLN A 406 -32.45 -0.17 -42.99
N LYS A 407 -33.19 0.67 -42.26
CA LYS A 407 -32.67 1.24 -40.99
C LYS A 407 -32.43 0.12 -39.96
N ALA A 408 -31.22 -0.06 -39.54
CA ALA A 408 -30.92 -0.95 -38.42
C ALA A 408 -31.46 -0.36 -37.11
N LYS A 409 -31.88 -1.22 -36.18
CA LYS A 409 -32.24 -0.81 -34.84
C LYS A 409 -30.97 -0.23 -34.18
N GLU A 410 -31.06 0.98 -33.65
CA GLU A 410 -29.94 1.70 -33.04
C GLU A 410 -29.17 0.81 -32.05
N ALA A 411 -27.86 0.71 -32.21
CA ALA A 411 -27.01 -0.10 -31.34
C ALA A 411 -27.17 0.40 -29.90
N ALA A 412 -27.42 -0.51 -28.98
CA ALA A 412 -27.55 -0.18 -27.57
C ALA A 412 -26.23 0.44 -27.07
N ASP A 413 -26.34 1.48 -26.24
CA ASP A 413 -25.23 2.15 -25.57
C ASP A 413 -24.42 1.09 -24.77
N PRO A 414 -23.14 0.88 -25.07
CA PRO A 414 -22.32 -0.14 -24.41
C PRO A 414 -22.12 0.09 -22.90
N GLN A 415 -22.49 1.27 -22.38
CA GLN A 415 -22.38 1.61 -20.96
C GLN A 415 -23.67 1.35 -20.15
N ALA A 416 -24.79 0.98 -20.74
CA ALA A 416 -26.05 0.74 -20.03
C ALA A 416 -26.17 -0.64 -19.37
N GLY A 417 -25.15 -1.50 -19.47
CA GLY A 417 -25.16 -2.89 -18.97
C GLY A 417 -24.74 -3.11 -17.51
N GLY A 418 -24.45 -2.06 -16.74
CA GLY A 418 -23.91 -2.13 -15.38
C GLY A 418 -24.86 -1.75 -14.24
N GLY A 419 -26.16 -1.99 -14.35
CA GLY A 419 -27.09 -1.58 -13.29
C GLY A 419 -28.29 -2.52 -13.12
N LYS A 420 -28.37 -3.10 -11.92
CA LYS A 420 -29.54 -3.77 -11.30
C LYS A 420 -29.95 -5.14 -11.83
N ARG A 421 -29.43 -6.18 -11.21
CA ARG A 421 -30.24 -7.37 -10.90
C ARG A 421 -30.90 -7.15 -9.54
N GLU A 422 -32.13 -6.64 -9.55
CA GLU A 422 -33.02 -6.72 -8.39
C GLU A 422 -33.29 -8.18 -8.08
N GLY A 423 -32.87 -8.60 -6.89
CA GLY A 423 -33.28 -9.85 -6.27
C GLY A 423 -34.77 -9.81 -5.99
N LYS A 424 -35.53 -10.65 -6.68
CA LYS A 424 -36.87 -11.04 -6.28
C LYS A 424 -36.73 -12.28 -5.42
N GLY A 425 -37.05 -12.11 -4.15
CA GLY A 425 -37.05 -13.16 -3.15
C GLY A 425 -38.13 -14.22 -3.37
N ARG A 426 -37.80 -15.36 -2.84
CA ARG A 426 -38.74 -16.25 -2.14
C ARG A 426 -37.96 -16.96 -1.04
#